data_b71e36525d9bffe41115b560d526ca69
#
_entry.id   b71e36525d9bffe41115b560d526ca69
#
_cell.length_a   1.000
_cell.length_b   1.000
_cell.length_c   1.000
_cell.angle_alpha   90.00
_cell.angle_beta   90.00
_cell.angle_gamma   90.00
#
_symmetry.space_group_name_H-M   'P 1'
#
loop_
_entity.id
_entity.type
_entity.pdbx_description
1 polymer ?
#
loop_
_entity_poly.entity_id
_entity_poly.type
_entity_poly.pdbx_seq_one_letter_code
_entity_poly.pdbx_strand_id
1 'polypeptide(L)'
;MNTIAAHLNEVIYRGNAHVADMLSEVGRNLFFPKGILSQSAEAKEKATRLNATIGIAREGDRAMVLPSVMQSVVGLEPEESMTYAPSYGIPALRRKWQGLLYEKNPSLGGKTVSLPVVTNGITHAISIFADVWTDPGDVVILPDMMWGNYNMIFNVRKQVRLSHYPIFTGTGGYNVEGLADCVKKEAEKNSKVIVLLNFPHNPTGYTATESEADRIVEVLTEVAAAGTNVIAVCDDAYFGLFYEQGILTESVFARLCEGHSRLLAVKLDGATKENYVWGLRVGFITYGAVIEGDAAPVYDALERKTAGCVRGNISNSSHLGQSIVLKSLQDANYQEEKQSKFDLLKSRAETVKAVLADPKYADAWDVYPFNSGYFMCIRLKSVKAEKLRVHLLEKYGVGLIALGEHDLRVAFSCLEQSDIQTLFDIVYQGVQDLS
;
A
#
# COMPACT_ATOMS: atom_id res chain seq x y z
N MET A 1 9.04 5.97 23.35
CA MET A 1 7.66 5.43 23.45
C MET A 1 6.69 6.51 22.96
N ASN A 2 5.70 6.11 22.16
CA ASN A 2 4.66 7.02 21.69
C ASN A 2 3.80 7.52 22.85
N THR A 3 3.33 8.78 22.82
CA THR A 3 2.54 9.40 23.90
C THR A 3 1.21 8.68 24.16
N ILE A 4 0.56 8.14 23.12
CA ILE A 4 -0.68 7.36 23.26
C ILE A 4 -0.38 6.05 23.97
N ALA A 5 0.67 5.32 23.58
CA ALA A 5 1.07 4.09 24.24
C ALA A 5 1.42 4.32 25.70
N ALA A 6 2.15 5.39 26.02
CA ALA A 6 2.49 5.77 27.39
C ALA A 6 1.24 6.04 28.24
N HIS A 7 0.27 6.77 27.70
CA HIS A 7 -1.01 7.03 28.38
C HIS A 7 -1.79 5.74 28.65
N LEU A 8 -1.88 4.84 27.66
CA LEU A 8 -2.56 3.54 27.84
C LEU A 8 -1.89 2.70 28.94
N ASN A 9 -0.55 2.68 28.97
CA ASN A 9 0.20 1.99 30.03
C ASN A 9 -0.10 2.58 31.42
N GLU A 10 -0.18 3.91 31.53
CA GLU A 10 -0.51 4.58 32.78
C GLU A 10 -1.94 4.24 33.25
N VAL A 11 -2.92 4.22 32.35
CA VAL A 11 -4.30 3.82 32.67
C VAL A 11 -4.33 2.38 33.18
N ILE A 12 -3.64 1.44 32.52
CA ILE A 12 -3.56 0.05 32.96
C ILE A 12 -2.86 -0.04 34.31
N TYR A 13 -1.73 0.66 34.51
CA TYR A 13 -0.96 0.65 35.75
C TYR A 13 -1.81 1.18 36.94
N ARG A 14 -2.55 2.26 36.74
CA ARG A 14 -3.46 2.82 37.77
C ARG A 14 -4.57 1.85 38.13
N GLY A 15 -5.10 1.12 37.15
CA GLY A 15 -6.14 0.12 37.41
C GLY A 15 -5.59 -1.16 38.06
N ASN A 16 -4.43 -1.63 37.59
CA ASN A 16 -3.74 -2.78 38.12
C ASN A 16 -2.25 -2.78 37.70
N ALA A 17 -1.37 -2.43 38.64
CA ALA A 17 0.08 -2.40 38.40
C ALA A 17 0.65 -3.74 37.93
N HIS A 18 0.14 -4.85 38.50
CA HIS A 18 0.62 -6.18 38.11
C HIS A 18 0.27 -6.53 36.65
N VAL A 19 -0.91 -6.12 36.17
CA VAL A 19 -1.29 -6.29 34.75
C VAL A 19 -0.38 -5.45 33.85
N ALA A 20 -0.05 -4.22 34.25
CA ALA A 20 0.88 -3.38 33.50
C ALA A 20 2.30 -4.01 33.44
N ASP A 21 2.76 -4.58 34.55
CA ASP A 21 4.08 -5.25 34.63
C ASP A 21 4.17 -6.51 33.75
N MET A 22 3.05 -7.19 33.53
CA MET A 22 2.97 -8.37 32.65
C MET A 22 3.04 -8.05 31.17
N LEU A 23 2.87 -6.79 30.75
CA LEU A 23 2.99 -6.41 29.34
C LEU A 23 4.41 -6.68 28.83
N SER A 24 4.51 -7.33 27.66
CA SER A 24 5.78 -7.43 26.95
C SER A 24 6.26 -6.05 26.49
N GLU A 25 7.52 -5.92 26.11
CA GLU A 25 8.04 -4.66 25.53
C GLU A 25 7.24 -4.20 24.31
N VAL A 26 6.94 -5.13 23.41
CA VAL A 26 6.04 -4.83 22.26
C VAL A 26 4.66 -4.39 22.74
N GLY A 27 4.07 -5.11 23.71
CA GLY A 27 2.76 -4.75 24.28
C GLY A 27 2.72 -3.33 24.84
N ARG A 28 3.78 -2.92 25.56
CA ARG A 28 3.91 -1.55 26.09
C ARG A 28 4.05 -0.48 25.00
N ASN A 29 4.59 -0.83 23.83
CA ASN A 29 4.77 0.09 22.71
C ASN A 29 3.56 0.13 21.76
N LEU A 30 2.65 -0.84 21.83
CA LEU A 30 1.45 -0.89 20.99
C LEU A 30 0.42 0.17 21.40
N PHE A 31 -0.21 0.75 20.40
CA PHE A 31 -1.34 1.67 20.52
C PHE A 31 -2.19 1.64 19.26
N PHE A 32 -3.44 2.08 19.35
CA PHE A 32 -4.26 2.32 18.17
C PHE A 32 -4.00 3.75 17.68
N PRO A 33 -3.39 3.96 16.51
CA PRO A 33 -2.99 5.29 16.07
C PRO A 33 -4.21 6.18 15.79
N LYS A 34 -4.16 7.43 16.26
CA LYS A 34 -5.06 8.48 15.79
C LYS A 34 -4.59 8.91 14.40
N GLY A 35 -5.16 8.34 13.37
CA GLY A 35 -4.76 8.57 11.99
C GLY A 35 -5.92 8.32 11.05
N ILE A 36 -5.63 7.81 9.86
CA ILE A 36 -6.62 7.59 8.78
C ILE A 36 -7.88 6.84 9.28
N LEU A 37 -7.73 5.80 10.12
CA LEU A 37 -8.87 5.01 10.59
C LEU A 37 -9.76 5.80 11.55
N SER A 38 -9.20 6.56 12.48
CA SER A 38 -9.99 7.38 13.40
C SER A 38 -10.66 8.56 12.69
N GLN A 39 -9.94 9.20 11.76
CA GLN A 39 -10.50 10.27 10.93
C GLN A 39 -11.61 9.75 10.00
N SER A 40 -11.43 8.55 9.43
CA SER A 40 -12.46 7.90 8.62
C SER A 40 -13.68 7.48 9.42
N ALA A 41 -13.50 7.04 10.67
CA ALA A 41 -14.61 6.71 11.56
C ALA A 41 -15.41 7.98 11.92
N GLU A 42 -14.72 9.06 12.28
CA GLU A 42 -15.36 10.36 12.54
C GLU A 42 -16.10 10.89 11.31
N ALA A 43 -15.48 10.80 10.12
CA ALA A 43 -16.12 11.20 8.88
C ALA A 43 -17.34 10.32 8.55
N LYS A 44 -17.33 9.04 8.88
CA LYS A 44 -18.50 8.16 8.69
C LYS A 44 -19.71 8.60 9.51
N GLU A 45 -19.48 9.15 10.69
CA GLU A 45 -20.56 9.64 11.57
C GLU A 45 -21.03 11.05 11.19
N LYS A 46 -20.09 11.93 10.82
CA LYS A 46 -20.35 13.37 10.70
C LYS A 46 -20.39 13.91 9.27
N ALA A 47 -19.79 13.21 8.30
CA ALA A 47 -19.80 13.67 6.92
C ALA A 47 -21.19 13.42 6.28
N THR A 48 -22.00 14.44 6.26
CA THR A 48 -23.38 14.38 5.74
C THR A 48 -23.50 14.65 4.26
N ARG A 49 -22.43 15.15 3.62
CA ARG A 49 -22.44 15.56 2.22
C ARG A 49 -21.49 14.71 1.38
N LEU A 50 -20.21 14.71 1.67
CA LEU A 50 -19.20 13.96 0.92
C LEU A 50 -18.20 13.33 1.87
N ASN A 51 -17.85 12.06 1.62
CA ASN A 51 -16.83 11.35 2.40
C ASN A 51 -15.76 10.74 1.48
N ALA A 52 -14.63 11.40 1.38
CA ALA A 52 -13.48 11.01 0.56
C ALA A 52 -12.28 10.53 1.43
N THR A 53 -12.56 9.78 2.49
CA THR A 53 -11.54 9.34 3.45
C THR A 53 -11.05 7.93 3.24
N ILE A 54 -11.92 6.99 2.85
CA ILE A 54 -11.65 5.55 2.89
C ILE A 54 -10.94 5.05 1.62
N GLY A 55 -10.05 4.07 1.77
CA GLY A 55 -9.30 3.46 0.66
C GLY A 55 -10.07 2.35 -0.07
N ILE A 56 -11.36 2.59 -0.40
CA ILE A 56 -12.15 1.75 -1.30
C ILE A 56 -12.58 2.56 -2.52
N ALA A 57 -13.00 1.88 -3.59
CA ALA A 57 -13.72 2.52 -4.68
C ALA A 57 -15.23 2.37 -4.46
N ARG A 58 -16.00 3.36 -4.85
CA ARG A 58 -17.47 3.37 -4.75
C ARG A 58 -18.11 3.62 -6.11
N GLU A 59 -19.32 3.15 -6.22
CA GLU A 59 -20.20 3.35 -7.37
C GLU A 59 -21.60 3.67 -6.82
N GLY A 60 -22.00 4.92 -6.88
CA GLY A 60 -23.12 5.44 -6.10
C GLY A 60 -22.88 5.25 -4.60
N ASP A 61 -23.91 4.81 -3.88
CA ASP A 61 -23.86 4.57 -2.45
C ASP A 61 -23.26 3.21 -2.04
N ARG A 62 -22.78 2.42 -3.02
CA ARG A 62 -22.29 1.06 -2.79
C ARG A 62 -20.78 0.97 -3.01
N ALA A 63 -20.18 -0.07 -2.41
CA ALA A 63 -18.83 -0.46 -2.78
C ALA A 63 -18.82 -0.93 -4.25
N MET A 64 -17.82 -0.49 -5.02
CA MET A 64 -17.58 -0.98 -6.37
C MET A 64 -17.25 -2.48 -6.30
N VAL A 65 -17.88 -3.29 -7.15
CA VAL A 65 -17.67 -4.74 -7.19
C VAL A 65 -17.67 -5.25 -8.62
N LEU A 66 -17.00 -6.37 -8.84
CA LEU A 66 -17.15 -7.14 -10.07
C LEU A 66 -18.36 -8.08 -9.92
N PRO A 67 -19.32 -8.14 -10.86
CA PRO A 67 -20.44 -9.08 -10.83
C PRO A 67 -19.98 -10.53 -10.71
N SER A 68 -18.93 -10.95 -11.40
CA SER A 68 -18.33 -12.29 -11.31
C SER A 68 -17.88 -12.65 -9.89
N VAL A 69 -17.38 -11.69 -9.11
CA VAL A 69 -17.05 -11.89 -7.69
C VAL A 69 -18.32 -12.19 -6.90
N MET A 70 -19.37 -11.38 -7.08
CA MET A 70 -20.63 -11.55 -6.33
C MET A 70 -21.35 -12.86 -6.65
N GLN A 71 -21.33 -13.28 -7.91
CA GLN A 71 -21.87 -14.57 -8.31
C GLN A 71 -21.13 -15.75 -7.67
N SER A 72 -19.82 -15.63 -7.51
CA SER A 72 -18.97 -16.66 -6.89
C SER A 72 -19.20 -16.82 -5.39
N VAL A 73 -19.79 -15.85 -4.69
CA VAL A 73 -20.06 -15.94 -3.23
C VAL A 73 -21.03 -17.05 -2.90
N VAL A 74 -22.05 -17.30 -3.73
CA VAL A 74 -23.10 -18.32 -3.49
C VAL A 74 -22.88 -19.62 -4.26
N GLY A 75 -21.87 -19.72 -5.10
CA GLY A 75 -21.62 -20.88 -5.96
C GLY A 75 -20.46 -21.77 -5.51
N LEU A 76 -20.10 -21.76 -4.22
CA LEU A 76 -18.99 -22.56 -3.67
C LEU A 76 -19.50 -23.79 -2.94
N GLU A 77 -18.90 -24.94 -3.24
CA GLU A 77 -19.12 -26.16 -2.46
C GLU A 77 -18.46 -26.05 -1.07
N PRO A 78 -18.94 -26.83 -0.07
CA PRO A 78 -18.36 -26.83 1.28
C PRO A 78 -16.86 -27.08 1.30
N GLU A 79 -16.34 -27.94 0.44
CA GLU A 79 -14.93 -28.29 0.30
C GLU A 79 -14.08 -27.13 -0.22
N GLU A 80 -14.69 -26.20 -0.96
CA GLU A 80 -14.04 -25.01 -1.50
C GLU A 80 -14.08 -23.81 -0.53
N SER A 81 -14.84 -23.89 0.55
CA SER A 81 -15.13 -22.72 1.39
C SER A 81 -14.96 -22.95 2.89
N MET A 82 -15.35 -24.14 3.42
CA MET A 82 -15.43 -24.39 4.85
C MET A 82 -14.24 -25.18 5.41
N THR A 83 -13.48 -25.84 4.56
CA THR A 83 -12.26 -26.54 4.97
C THR A 83 -11.06 -25.59 5.12
N TYR A 84 -10.02 -26.03 5.81
CA TYR A 84 -8.78 -25.27 5.88
C TYR A 84 -8.07 -25.23 4.53
N ALA A 85 -7.67 -24.05 4.08
CA ALA A 85 -6.71 -23.92 2.99
C ALA A 85 -5.30 -24.34 3.47
N PRO A 86 -4.41 -24.81 2.58
CA PRO A 86 -3.00 -24.98 2.92
C PRO A 86 -2.37 -23.66 3.40
N SER A 87 -1.38 -23.72 4.30
CA SER A 87 -0.68 -22.52 4.80
C SER A 87 0.03 -21.72 3.69
N TYR A 88 0.38 -22.37 2.59
CA TYR A 88 0.88 -21.71 1.37
C TYR A 88 -0.20 -20.99 0.56
N GLY A 89 -1.47 -21.34 0.78
CA GLY A 89 -2.61 -20.99 -0.06
C GLY A 89 -3.00 -22.10 -1.04
N ILE A 90 -4.15 -21.94 -1.68
CA ILE A 90 -4.71 -22.89 -2.66
C ILE A 90 -3.75 -23.01 -3.86
N PRO A 91 -3.27 -24.22 -4.21
CA PRO A 91 -2.29 -24.39 -5.29
C PRO A 91 -2.77 -23.84 -6.64
N ALA A 92 -4.04 -23.97 -6.96
CA ALA A 92 -4.61 -23.45 -8.21
C ALA A 92 -4.60 -21.91 -8.25
N LEU A 93 -4.92 -21.25 -7.12
CA LEU A 93 -4.85 -19.79 -7.03
C LEU A 93 -3.41 -19.29 -7.16
N ARG A 94 -2.46 -19.93 -6.47
CA ARG A 94 -1.04 -19.57 -6.51
C ARG A 94 -0.50 -19.62 -7.96
N ARG A 95 -0.79 -20.71 -8.69
CA ARG A 95 -0.40 -20.85 -10.11
C ARG A 95 -1.09 -19.84 -11.02
N LYS A 96 -2.39 -19.62 -10.83
CA LYS A 96 -3.12 -18.60 -11.61
C LYS A 96 -2.55 -17.21 -11.38
N TRP A 97 -2.25 -16.85 -10.13
CA TRP A 97 -1.65 -15.55 -9.78
C TRP A 97 -0.25 -15.39 -10.35
N GLN A 98 0.60 -16.44 -10.29
CA GLN A 98 1.92 -16.42 -10.92
C GLN A 98 1.82 -16.23 -12.44
N GLY A 99 0.89 -16.89 -13.12
CA GLY A 99 0.65 -16.67 -14.55
C GLY A 99 0.28 -15.22 -14.86
N LEU A 100 -0.64 -14.64 -14.08
CA LEU A 100 -1.00 -13.22 -14.20
C LEU A 100 0.17 -12.27 -13.88
N LEU A 101 1.06 -12.66 -12.99
CA LEU A 101 2.26 -11.88 -12.67
C LEU A 101 3.18 -11.77 -13.88
N TYR A 102 3.43 -12.86 -14.61
CA TYR A 102 4.20 -12.81 -15.86
C TYR A 102 3.47 -12.03 -16.96
N GLU A 103 2.17 -12.22 -17.09
CA GLU A 103 1.35 -11.52 -18.08
C GLU A 103 1.40 -10.00 -17.92
N LYS A 104 1.33 -9.52 -16.66
CA LYS A 104 1.27 -8.10 -16.33
C LYS A 104 2.64 -7.42 -16.20
N ASN A 105 3.72 -8.19 -16.18
CA ASN A 105 5.08 -7.69 -15.98
C ASN A 105 6.02 -8.24 -17.06
N PRO A 106 6.03 -7.63 -18.25
CA PRO A 106 6.83 -8.12 -19.39
C PRO A 106 8.33 -8.27 -19.08
N SER A 107 8.88 -7.42 -18.19
CA SER A 107 10.28 -7.51 -17.75
C SER A 107 10.63 -8.77 -16.96
N LEU A 108 9.64 -9.61 -16.61
CA LEU A 108 9.86 -10.96 -16.06
C LEU A 108 10.12 -12.01 -17.15
N GLY A 109 9.99 -11.66 -18.43
CA GLY A 109 10.25 -12.59 -19.53
C GLY A 109 11.64 -13.22 -19.43
N GLY A 110 11.69 -14.55 -19.35
CA GLY A 110 12.95 -15.30 -19.20
C GLY A 110 13.52 -15.39 -17.78
N LYS A 111 12.93 -14.70 -16.82
CA LYS A 111 13.33 -14.74 -15.38
C LYS A 111 12.48 -15.75 -14.61
N THR A 112 13.04 -16.28 -13.53
CA THR A 112 12.33 -17.20 -12.62
C THR A 112 12.01 -16.52 -11.31
N VAL A 113 10.76 -16.69 -10.83
CA VAL A 113 10.30 -16.19 -9.52
C VAL A 113 9.62 -17.31 -8.73
N SER A 114 9.57 -17.16 -7.41
CA SER A 114 8.88 -18.13 -6.54
C SER A 114 7.39 -18.24 -6.89
N LEU A 115 6.77 -19.35 -6.52
CA LEU A 115 5.32 -19.45 -6.54
C LEU A 115 4.75 -18.58 -5.37
N PRO A 116 3.78 -17.69 -5.63
CA PRO A 116 3.26 -16.78 -4.60
C PRO A 116 2.72 -17.51 -3.38
N VAL A 117 3.10 -17.09 -2.16
CA VAL A 117 2.49 -17.57 -0.91
C VAL A 117 1.34 -16.66 -0.54
N VAL A 118 0.18 -17.24 -0.27
CA VAL A 118 -1.05 -16.49 0.05
C VAL A 118 -1.03 -15.99 1.49
N THR A 119 -1.39 -14.72 1.65
CA THR A 119 -1.51 -14.04 2.95
C THR A 119 -2.92 -13.48 3.14
N ASN A 120 -3.25 -13.09 4.37
CA ASN A 120 -4.55 -12.50 4.69
C ASN A 120 -4.57 -10.99 4.34
N GLY A 121 -4.38 -10.68 3.05
CA GLY A 121 -4.22 -9.34 2.50
C GLY A 121 -2.80 -8.79 2.64
N ILE A 122 -2.52 -7.68 1.97
CA ILE A 122 -1.18 -7.09 1.88
C ILE A 122 -0.63 -6.65 3.25
N THR A 123 -1.46 -6.14 4.15
CA THR A 123 -1.02 -5.82 5.52
C THR A 123 -0.41 -7.02 6.23
N HIS A 124 -1.00 -8.20 6.05
CA HIS A 124 -0.45 -9.45 6.56
C HIS A 124 0.82 -9.85 5.80
N ALA A 125 0.87 -9.66 4.48
CA ALA A 125 2.08 -9.88 3.67
C ALA A 125 3.26 -9.05 4.21
N ILE A 126 3.07 -7.76 4.49
CA ILE A 126 4.09 -6.88 5.07
C ILE A 126 4.50 -7.36 6.47
N SER A 127 3.54 -7.80 7.29
CA SER A 127 3.82 -8.35 8.62
C SER A 127 4.66 -9.64 8.56
N ILE A 128 4.30 -10.56 7.66
CA ILE A 128 5.07 -11.81 7.42
C ILE A 128 6.44 -11.48 6.84
N PHE A 129 6.54 -10.53 5.90
CA PHE A 129 7.83 -10.03 5.41
C PHE A 129 8.70 -9.55 6.57
N ALA A 130 8.16 -8.70 7.45
CA ALA A 130 8.88 -8.20 8.61
C ALA A 130 9.32 -9.33 9.56
N ASP A 131 8.48 -10.36 9.78
CA ASP A 131 8.82 -11.52 10.60
C ASP A 131 9.97 -12.35 10.02
N VAL A 132 10.03 -12.49 8.69
CA VAL A 132 11.03 -13.34 8.02
C VAL A 132 12.35 -12.63 7.77
N TRP A 133 12.33 -11.32 7.53
CA TRP A 133 13.47 -10.58 6.95
C TRP A 133 14.05 -9.48 7.83
N THR A 134 13.41 -9.15 8.97
CA THR A 134 13.91 -8.08 9.83
C THR A 134 14.24 -8.53 11.23
N ASP A 135 15.34 -7.99 11.75
CA ASP A 135 15.75 -8.05 13.14
C ASP A 135 15.66 -6.67 13.80
N PRO A 136 15.57 -6.60 15.15
CA PRO A 136 15.68 -5.34 15.87
C PRO A 136 16.96 -4.57 15.50
N GLY A 137 16.81 -3.29 15.15
CA GLY A 137 17.92 -2.45 14.74
C GLY A 137 18.19 -2.39 13.24
N ASP A 138 17.61 -3.27 12.44
CA ASP A 138 17.62 -3.13 10.97
C ASP A 138 17.03 -1.80 10.52
N VAL A 139 17.27 -1.43 9.28
CA VAL A 139 16.74 -0.20 8.67
C VAL A 139 15.84 -0.51 7.47
N VAL A 140 14.68 0.12 7.46
CA VAL A 140 13.82 0.22 6.28
C VAL A 140 13.84 1.65 5.77
N ILE A 141 14.18 1.81 4.51
CA ILE A 141 14.25 3.09 3.79
C ILE A 141 12.98 3.26 2.97
N LEU A 142 12.30 4.37 3.15
CA LEU A 142 11.04 4.70 2.50
C LEU A 142 10.83 6.22 2.46
N PRO A 143 9.92 6.76 1.61
CA PRO A 143 9.69 8.20 1.56
C PRO A 143 9.09 8.76 2.85
N ASP A 144 9.19 10.08 3.02
CA ASP A 144 8.64 10.82 4.16
C ASP A 144 7.11 10.81 4.19
N MET A 145 6.45 10.86 3.04
CA MET A 145 5.03 10.58 2.92
C MET A 145 4.85 9.08 2.72
N MET A 146 4.17 8.43 3.64
CA MET A 146 4.02 6.96 3.63
C MET A 146 2.69 6.52 4.23
N TRP A 147 2.32 5.26 3.96
CA TRP A 147 1.22 4.64 4.69
C TRP A 147 1.61 4.42 6.15
N GLY A 148 0.92 5.11 7.07
CA GLY A 148 1.28 5.14 8.50
C GLY A 148 1.40 3.79 9.20
N ASN A 149 0.78 2.72 8.64
CA ASN A 149 0.85 1.39 9.21
C ASN A 149 2.23 0.71 9.05
N TYR A 150 3.10 1.21 8.16
CA TYR A 150 4.49 0.76 8.11
C TYR A 150 5.20 1.03 9.43
N ASN A 151 4.94 2.18 10.07
CA ASN A 151 5.49 2.48 11.39
C ASN A 151 5.04 1.45 12.44
N MET A 152 3.75 1.06 12.45
CA MET A 152 3.25 0.05 13.40
C MET A 152 3.90 -1.31 13.18
N ILE A 153 4.10 -1.73 11.93
CA ILE A 153 4.65 -3.05 11.60
C ILE A 153 6.15 -3.08 11.86
N PHE A 154 6.91 -2.16 11.25
CA PHE A 154 8.37 -2.20 11.30
C PHE A 154 8.93 -1.60 12.58
N ASN A 155 8.53 -0.37 12.95
CA ASN A 155 9.12 0.32 14.08
C ASN A 155 8.54 -0.20 15.41
N VAL A 156 7.22 -0.12 15.60
CA VAL A 156 6.61 -0.44 16.91
C VAL A 156 6.72 -1.94 17.22
N ARG A 157 6.40 -2.82 16.26
CA ARG A 157 6.36 -4.27 16.51
C ARG A 157 7.72 -4.94 16.37
N LYS A 158 8.58 -4.48 15.45
CA LYS A 158 9.84 -5.13 15.11
C LYS A 158 11.08 -4.37 15.56
N GLN A 159 10.92 -3.17 16.11
CA GLN A 159 12.05 -2.31 16.53
C GLN A 159 13.03 -2.01 15.38
N VAL A 160 12.50 -1.99 14.15
CA VAL A 160 13.23 -1.63 12.95
C VAL A 160 13.22 -0.10 12.82
N ARG A 161 14.35 0.48 12.49
CA ARG A 161 14.49 1.91 12.26
C ARG A 161 13.95 2.28 10.87
N LEU A 162 13.15 3.33 10.80
CA LEU A 162 12.70 3.90 9.53
C LEU A 162 13.62 5.07 9.15
N SER A 163 14.17 5.04 7.94
CA SER A 163 14.98 6.11 7.37
C SER A 163 14.26 6.73 6.19
N HIS A 164 14.09 8.04 6.19
CA HIS A 164 13.22 8.75 5.26
C HIS A 164 14.00 9.65 4.31
N TYR A 165 13.46 9.81 3.10
CA TYR A 165 13.86 10.80 2.12
C TYR A 165 12.61 11.53 1.59
N PRO A 166 12.71 12.80 1.13
CA PRO A 166 11.57 13.49 0.51
C PRO A 166 11.12 12.76 -0.76
N ILE A 167 9.83 12.45 -0.85
CA ILE A 167 9.29 11.66 -1.99
C ILE A 167 9.42 12.38 -3.33
N PHE A 168 9.24 13.71 -3.35
CA PHE A 168 9.27 14.51 -4.57
C PHE A 168 10.46 15.46 -4.60
N THR A 169 10.92 15.75 -5.82
CA THR A 169 11.86 16.85 -6.08
C THR A 169 11.13 18.20 -6.06
N GLY A 170 11.88 19.30 -6.00
CA GLY A 170 11.32 20.65 -6.15
C GLY A 170 10.63 20.90 -7.52
N THR A 171 10.90 20.07 -8.51
CA THR A 171 10.31 20.14 -9.86
C THR A 171 9.12 19.18 -10.06
N GLY A 172 8.77 18.37 -9.04
CA GLY A 172 7.55 17.58 -9.01
C GLY A 172 7.68 16.12 -9.45
N GLY A 173 8.85 15.60 -9.80
CA GLY A 173 9.11 14.17 -10.07
C GLY A 173 9.44 13.39 -8.80
N TYR A 174 9.49 12.07 -8.90
CA TYR A 174 9.97 11.22 -7.81
C TYR A 174 11.44 11.50 -7.51
N ASN A 175 11.78 11.63 -6.24
CA ASN A 175 13.13 12.02 -5.81
C ASN A 175 14.08 10.81 -5.75
N VAL A 176 14.44 10.28 -6.92
CA VAL A 176 15.33 9.10 -7.00
C VAL A 176 16.72 9.40 -6.41
N GLU A 177 17.25 10.61 -6.59
CA GLU A 177 18.55 10.97 -6.01
C GLU A 177 18.47 11.07 -4.48
N GLY A 178 17.37 11.57 -3.91
CA GLY A 178 17.13 11.51 -2.47
C GLY A 178 17.05 10.08 -1.93
N LEU A 179 16.44 9.18 -2.68
CA LEU A 179 16.48 7.73 -2.40
C LEU A 179 17.91 7.22 -2.45
N ALA A 180 18.67 7.54 -3.51
CA ALA A 180 20.05 7.09 -3.70
C ALA A 180 20.96 7.53 -2.54
N ASP A 181 20.90 8.80 -2.15
CA ASP A 181 21.66 9.35 -1.02
C ASP A 181 21.30 8.63 0.30
N CYS A 182 20.00 8.41 0.53
CA CYS A 182 19.53 7.72 1.72
C CYS A 182 20.02 6.26 1.77
N VAL A 183 19.91 5.52 0.66
CA VAL A 183 20.35 4.12 0.57
C VAL A 183 21.86 4.02 0.74
N LYS A 184 22.66 4.84 0.07
CA LYS A 184 24.13 4.86 0.17
C LYS A 184 24.58 5.18 1.59
N LYS A 185 24.00 6.20 2.23
CA LYS A 185 24.28 6.57 3.62
C LYS A 185 23.97 5.45 4.62
N GLU A 186 22.87 4.74 4.43
CA GLU A 186 22.52 3.63 5.30
C GLU A 186 23.38 2.38 5.02
N ALA A 187 23.78 2.14 3.78
CA ALA A 187 24.67 1.06 3.39
C ALA A 187 26.10 1.19 3.99
N GLU A 188 26.58 2.42 4.22
CA GLU A 188 27.85 2.67 4.90
C GLU A 188 27.88 2.11 6.35
N LYS A 189 26.72 1.98 6.98
CA LYS A 189 26.58 1.62 8.40
C LYS A 189 26.00 0.23 8.61
N ASN A 190 25.41 -0.35 7.59
CA ASN A 190 24.66 -1.60 7.68
C ASN A 190 25.10 -2.56 6.57
N SER A 191 25.34 -3.81 6.89
CA SER A 191 25.61 -4.87 5.91
C SER A 191 24.37 -5.29 5.11
N LYS A 192 23.19 -4.91 5.59
CA LYS A 192 21.89 -5.15 4.97
C LYS A 192 21.05 -3.87 5.03
N VAL A 193 20.44 -3.50 3.92
CA VAL A 193 19.43 -2.42 3.83
C VAL A 193 18.15 -2.95 3.20
N ILE A 194 17.01 -2.45 3.68
CA ILE A 194 15.69 -2.79 3.13
C ILE A 194 15.10 -1.52 2.54
N VAL A 195 14.72 -1.56 1.27
CA VAL A 195 14.11 -0.42 0.57
C VAL A 195 12.67 -0.78 0.25
N LEU A 196 11.71 0.00 0.74
CA LEU A 196 10.29 -0.19 0.50
C LEU A 196 9.81 0.77 -0.59
N LEU A 197 9.38 0.22 -1.70
CA LEU A 197 8.84 0.91 -2.86
C LEU A 197 7.33 0.65 -2.93
N ASN A 198 6.52 1.69 -2.86
CA ASN A 198 5.07 1.57 -2.93
C ASN A 198 4.56 2.31 -4.18
N PHE A 199 4.19 1.56 -5.23
CA PHE A 199 3.65 2.10 -6.46
C PHE A 199 2.46 1.28 -6.98
N PRO A 200 1.32 1.90 -7.28
CA PRO A 200 0.92 3.30 -6.99
C PRO A 200 0.99 3.65 -5.51
N HIS A 201 1.50 4.84 -5.23
CA HIS A 201 1.86 5.27 -3.88
C HIS A 201 0.65 5.70 -3.04
N ASN A 202 0.59 5.24 -1.81
CA ASN A 202 -0.32 5.74 -0.79
C ASN A 202 0.49 6.59 0.22
N PRO A 203 0.26 7.90 0.33
CA PRO A 203 -1.02 8.59 0.08
C PRO A 203 -1.13 9.41 -1.22
N THR A 204 -0.06 9.57 -2.01
CA THR A 204 -0.01 10.60 -3.06
C THR A 204 -0.67 10.21 -4.38
N GLY A 205 -0.85 8.91 -4.67
CA GLY A 205 -1.36 8.44 -5.96
C GLY A 205 -0.33 8.53 -7.09
N TYR A 206 0.96 8.49 -6.77
CA TYR A 206 2.05 8.58 -7.74
C TYR A 206 2.61 7.20 -8.08
N THR A 207 2.89 6.99 -9.34
CA THR A 207 3.69 5.88 -9.85
C THR A 207 4.88 6.44 -10.62
N ALA A 208 6.06 5.88 -10.41
CA ALA A 208 7.29 6.28 -11.06
C ALA A 208 7.15 6.23 -12.60
N THR A 209 7.79 7.16 -13.28
CA THR A 209 7.97 7.09 -14.73
C THR A 209 8.92 5.94 -15.09
N GLU A 210 8.95 5.57 -16.38
CA GLU A 210 9.89 4.55 -16.88
C GLU A 210 11.33 4.89 -16.51
N SER A 211 11.77 6.14 -16.73
CA SER A 211 13.11 6.59 -16.42
C SER A 211 13.45 6.65 -14.94
N GLU A 212 12.48 7.03 -14.09
CA GLU A 212 12.64 6.99 -12.64
C GLU A 212 12.77 5.55 -12.14
N ALA A 213 11.98 4.62 -12.70
CA ALA A 213 12.06 3.20 -12.35
C ALA A 213 13.41 2.59 -12.76
N ASP A 214 13.90 2.89 -13.95
CA ASP A 214 15.23 2.46 -14.40
C ASP A 214 16.32 2.97 -13.45
N ARG A 215 16.25 4.25 -13.07
CA ARG A 215 17.21 4.84 -12.14
C ARG A 215 17.13 4.23 -10.73
N ILE A 216 15.93 3.88 -10.24
CA ILE A 216 15.77 3.13 -8.96
C ILE A 216 16.50 1.79 -9.05
N VAL A 217 16.34 1.05 -10.15
CA VAL A 217 16.99 -0.25 -10.37
C VAL A 217 18.49 -0.11 -10.39
N GLU A 218 19.03 0.89 -11.12
CA GLU A 218 20.47 1.21 -11.15
C GLU A 218 21.02 1.47 -9.75
N VAL A 219 20.40 2.38 -8.99
CA VAL A 219 20.82 2.74 -7.62
C VAL A 219 20.90 1.51 -6.71
N LEU A 220 19.88 0.67 -6.71
CA LEU A 220 19.85 -0.51 -5.84
C LEU A 220 20.88 -1.56 -6.29
N THR A 221 21.10 -1.70 -7.59
CA THR A 221 22.12 -2.60 -8.15
C THR A 221 23.54 -2.09 -7.85
N GLU A 222 23.79 -0.77 -7.96
CA GLU A 222 25.07 -0.14 -7.59
C GLU A 222 25.42 -0.43 -6.11
N VAL A 223 24.46 -0.25 -5.19
CA VAL A 223 24.67 -0.49 -3.76
C VAL A 223 24.92 -1.99 -3.49
N ALA A 224 24.21 -2.87 -4.17
CA ALA A 224 24.44 -4.31 -4.09
C ALA A 224 25.84 -4.69 -4.61
N ALA A 225 26.26 -4.12 -5.74
CA ALA A 225 27.60 -4.33 -6.31
C ALA A 225 28.72 -3.77 -5.42
N ALA A 226 28.46 -2.72 -4.65
CA ALA A 226 29.39 -2.19 -3.65
C ALA A 226 29.55 -3.09 -2.40
N GLY A 227 28.79 -4.20 -2.29
CA GLY A 227 28.96 -5.22 -1.25
C GLY A 227 27.87 -5.28 -0.18
N THR A 228 26.88 -4.39 -0.20
CA THR A 228 25.75 -4.39 0.73
C THR A 228 24.65 -5.34 0.27
N ASN A 229 24.05 -6.10 1.18
CA ASN A 229 22.86 -6.90 0.88
C ASN A 229 21.65 -5.99 0.81
N VAL A 230 20.94 -5.98 -0.32
CA VAL A 230 19.78 -5.14 -0.57
C VAL A 230 18.52 -6.00 -0.65
N ILE A 231 17.50 -5.67 0.14
CA ILE A 231 16.16 -6.24 -0.03
C ILE A 231 15.27 -5.12 -0.56
N ALA A 232 14.79 -5.25 -1.78
CA ALA A 232 13.83 -4.33 -2.38
C ALA A 232 12.42 -4.90 -2.24
N VAL A 233 11.58 -4.23 -1.45
CA VAL A 233 10.18 -4.63 -1.20
C VAL A 233 9.27 -3.77 -2.01
N CYS A 234 8.56 -4.36 -2.98
CA CYS A 234 7.57 -3.68 -3.80
C CYS A 234 6.18 -3.92 -3.20
N ASP A 235 5.63 -2.91 -2.53
CA ASP A 235 4.24 -2.90 -2.08
C ASP A 235 3.35 -2.39 -3.22
N ASP A 236 2.79 -3.34 -3.95
CA ASP A 236 1.97 -3.13 -5.13
C ASP A 236 0.47 -3.15 -4.80
N ALA A 237 0.08 -2.57 -3.67
CA ALA A 237 -1.31 -2.61 -3.18
C ALA A 237 -2.33 -2.05 -4.17
N TYR A 238 -1.94 -1.11 -5.02
CA TYR A 238 -2.80 -0.44 -6.02
C TYR A 238 -2.38 -0.78 -7.46
N PHE A 239 -1.66 -1.88 -7.66
CA PHE A 239 -1.20 -2.33 -8.97
C PHE A 239 -2.35 -2.41 -9.99
N GLY A 240 -2.05 -2.00 -11.23
CA GLY A 240 -3.02 -1.99 -12.32
C GLY A 240 -3.87 -0.71 -12.44
N LEU A 241 -3.78 0.20 -11.47
CA LEU A 241 -4.53 1.47 -11.47
C LEU A 241 -3.65 2.61 -12.01
N PHE A 242 -3.21 2.50 -13.26
CA PHE A 242 -2.32 3.43 -13.95
C PHE A 242 -3.12 4.27 -14.96
N TYR A 243 -3.18 5.59 -14.78
CA TYR A 243 -4.10 6.44 -15.55
C TYR A 243 -3.43 7.28 -16.62
N GLU A 244 -2.10 7.38 -16.63
CA GLU A 244 -1.34 8.22 -17.57
C GLU A 244 -0.37 7.43 -18.42
N GLN A 245 0.03 8.02 -19.53
CA GLN A 245 1.11 7.51 -20.38
C GLN A 245 2.47 7.93 -19.83
N GLY A 246 3.51 7.15 -20.17
CA GLY A 246 4.89 7.45 -19.77
C GLY A 246 5.25 7.09 -18.33
N ILE A 247 4.32 6.51 -17.58
CA ILE A 247 4.58 5.92 -16.26
C ILE A 247 4.84 4.42 -16.38
N LEU A 248 5.54 3.86 -15.42
CA LEU A 248 5.75 2.42 -15.34
C LEU A 248 4.42 1.70 -15.13
N THR A 249 4.05 0.81 -16.06
CA THR A 249 2.81 0.02 -15.99
C THR A 249 3.02 -1.41 -15.51
N GLU A 250 4.25 -1.77 -15.15
CA GLU A 250 4.62 -3.01 -14.48
C GLU A 250 5.18 -2.74 -13.07
N SER A 251 5.38 -3.77 -12.27
CA SER A 251 6.02 -3.64 -10.97
C SER A 251 7.53 -3.43 -11.11
N VAL A 252 8.10 -2.52 -10.32
CA VAL A 252 9.56 -2.38 -10.21
C VAL A 252 10.23 -3.70 -9.82
N PHE A 253 9.52 -4.58 -9.10
CA PHE A 253 9.94 -5.95 -8.81
C PHE A 253 10.44 -6.69 -10.05
N ALA A 254 9.74 -6.57 -11.17
CA ALA A 254 10.09 -7.28 -12.41
C ALA A 254 11.46 -6.87 -12.96
N ARG A 255 11.82 -5.61 -12.84
CA ARG A 255 13.13 -5.09 -13.26
C ARG A 255 14.25 -5.44 -12.27
N LEU A 256 13.93 -5.48 -10.98
CA LEU A 256 14.86 -5.81 -9.90
C LEU A 256 15.20 -7.32 -9.84
N CYS A 257 14.28 -8.18 -10.30
CA CYS A 257 14.54 -9.63 -10.35
C CYS A 257 15.78 -9.94 -11.17
N GLU A 258 16.69 -10.73 -10.58
CA GLU A 258 17.95 -11.14 -11.18
C GLU A 258 18.93 -9.98 -11.51
N GLY A 259 18.76 -8.83 -10.85
CA GLY A 259 19.62 -7.66 -11.05
C GLY A 259 21.04 -7.86 -10.50
N HIS A 260 21.18 -8.45 -9.32
CA HIS A 260 22.49 -8.71 -8.68
C HIS A 260 22.36 -9.81 -7.61
N SER A 261 23.42 -10.60 -7.36
CA SER A 261 23.43 -11.71 -6.38
C SER A 261 23.17 -11.24 -4.94
N ARG A 262 23.49 -9.99 -4.59
CA ARG A 262 23.20 -9.36 -3.27
C ARG A 262 21.87 -8.59 -3.24
N LEU A 263 21.03 -8.70 -4.27
CA LEU A 263 19.74 -8.05 -4.34
C LEU A 263 18.62 -9.09 -4.35
N LEU A 264 17.78 -9.05 -3.32
CA LEU A 264 16.54 -9.80 -3.22
C LEU A 264 15.38 -8.88 -3.53
N ALA A 265 14.62 -9.16 -4.58
CA ALA A 265 13.36 -8.50 -4.86
C ALA A 265 12.21 -9.27 -4.20
N VAL A 266 11.31 -8.55 -3.51
CA VAL A 266 10.12 -9.12 -2.87
C VAL A 266 8.90 -8.33 -3.33
N LYS A 267 7.95 -9.03 -3.95
CA LYS A 267 6.68 -8.43 -4.35
C LYS A 267 5.61 -8.75 -3.31
N LEU A 268 4.95 -7.72 -2.81
CA LEU A 268 3.78 -7.80 -1.94
C LEU A 268 2.60 -7.23 -2.72
N ASP A 269 1.69 -8.09 -3.16
CA ASP A 269 0.52 -7.69 -3.92
C ASP A 269 -0.76 -8.39 -3.48
N GLY A 270 -1.87 -8.16 -4.15
CA GLY A 270 -3.10 -8.83 -3.78
C GLY A 270 -4.34 -8.35 -4.51
N ALA A 271 -5.38 -9.17 -4.40
CA ALA A 271 -6.66 -8.93 -5.03
C ALA A 271 -7.44 -7.73 -4.45
N THR A 272 -7.03 -7.23 -3.30
CA THR A 272 -7.80 -6.27 -2.47
C THR A 272 -8.33 -5.07 -3.26
N LYS A 273 -7.47 -4.36 -4.00
CA LYS A 273 -7.84 -3.16 -4.78
C LYS A 273 -7.97 -3.50 -6.25
N GLU A 274 -7.08 -4.32 -6.78
CA GLU A 274 -7.05 -4.72 -8.17
C GLU A 274 -8.33 -5.46 -8.61
N ASN A 275 -8.94 -6.24 -7.70
CA ASN A 275 -10.17 -7.01 -7.94
C ASN A 275 -11.38 -6.47 -7.17
N TYR A 276 -11.24 -5.32 -6.50
CA TYR A 276 -12.31 -4.68 -5.72
C TYR A 276 -12.90 -5.58 -4.62
N VAL A 277 -12.04 -6.33 -3.91
CA VAL A 277 -12.44 -7.35 -2.92
C VAL A 277 -11.85 -7.07 -1.52
N TRP A 278 -11.96 -5.85 -1.05
CA TRP A 278 -11.33 -5.39 0.20
C TRP A 278 -11.62 -6.30 1.41
N GLY A 279 -12.82 -6.86 1.48
CA GLY A 279 -13.28 -7.72 2.57
C GLY A 279 -12.76 -9.15 2.51
N LEU A 280 -12.38 -9.67 1.34
CA LEU A 280 -11.95 -11.07 1.17
C LEU A 280 -10.55 -11.33 1.73
N ARG A 281 -9.73 -10.30 1.91
CA ARG A 281 -8.40 -10.40 2.52
C ARG A 281 -7.49 -11.41 1.82
N VAL A 282 -7.24 -11.25 0.53
CA VAL A 282 -6.32 -12.08 -0.26
C VAL A 282 -5.14 -11.25 -0.74
N GLY A 283 -3.94 -11.63 -0.30
CA GLY A 283 -2.66 -11.04 -0.69
C GLY A 283 -1.62 -12.12 -0.96
N PHE A 284 -0.46 -11.72 -1.47
CA PHE A 284 0.59 -12.64 -1.90
C PHE A 284 1.97 -12.08 -1.59
N ILE A 285 2.92 -13.01 -1.36
CA ILE A 285 4.36 -12.73 -1.29
C ILE A 285 5.04 -13.55 -2.37
N THR A 286 5.84 -12.88 -3.21
CA THR A 286 6.63 -13.49 -4.29
C THR A 286 8.08 -13.02 -4.20
N TYR A 287 9.03 -13.91 -4.46
CA TYR A 287 10.47 -13.64 -4.42
C TYR A 287 11.11 -13.74 -5.79
N GLY A 288 12.08 -12.87 -6.05
CA GLY A 288 12.93 -12.91 -7.23
C GLY A 288 14.37 -12.56 -6.87
N ALA A 289 15.34 -13.40 -7.27
CA ALA A 289 16.76 -13.21 -6.99
C ALA A 289 17.62 -13.89 -8.05
N VAL A 290 18.89 -13.48 -8.17
CA VAL A 290 19.91 -14.27 -8.88
C VAL A 290 20.18 -15.53 -8.07
N ILE A 291 19.98 -16.70 -8.68
CA ILE A 291 20.23 -17.99 -8.06
C ILE A 291 21.17 -18.79 -8.97
N GLU A 292 22.27 -19.26 -8.41
CA GLU A 292 23.20 -20.13 -9.12
C GLU A 292 22.62 -21.54 -9.26
N GLY A 293 22.59 -22.07 -10.47
CA GLY A 293 22.08 -23.41 -10.77
C GLY A 293 20.55 -23.48 -10.81
N ASP A 294 19.97 -24.56 -10.22
CA ASP A 294 18.53 -24.77 -10.19
C ASP A 294 17.86 -23.89 -9.12
N ALA A 295 17.01 -22.97 -9.57
CA ALA A 295 16.30 -22.06 -8.70
C ALA A 295 15.14 -22.70 -7.90
N ALA A 296 14.61 -23.83 -8.34
CA ALA A 296 13.42 -24.43 -7.76
C ALA A 296 13.60 -24.80 -6.27
N PRO A 297 14.70 -25.45 -5.83
CA PRO A 297 14.91 -25.76 -4.42
C PRO A 297 15.03 -24.53 -3.53
N VAL A 298 15.63 -23.46 -4.04
CA VAL A 298 15.81 -22.21 -3.27
C VAL A 298 14.46 -21.51 -3.07
N TYR A 299 13.67 -21.39 -4.13
CA TYR A 299 12.33 -20.81 -4.03
C TYR A 299 11.39 -21.66 -3.16
N ASP A 300 11.42 -23.00 -3.28
CA ASP A 300 10.68 -23.89 -2.37
C ASP A 300 11.06 -23.64 -0.90
N ALA A 301 12.35 -23.44 -0.60
CA ALA A 301 12.81 -23.14 0.75
C ALA A 301 12.30 -21.78 1.25
N LEU A 302 12.30 -20.73 0.42
CA LEU A 302 11.74 -19.41 0.76
C LEU A 302 10.23 -19.46 0.98
N GLU A 303 9.51 -20.18 0.11
CA GLU A 303 8.09 -20.42 0.24
C GLU A 303 7.75 -21.17 1.55
N ARG A 304 8.53 -22.19 1.91
CA ARG A 304 8.36 -22.93 3.18
C ARG A 304 8.59 -22.05 4.40
N LYS A 305 9.61 -21.19 4.40
CA LYS A 305 9.84 -20.23 5.50
C LYS A 305 8.65 -19.27 5.63
N THR A 306 8.20 -18.72 4.53
CA THR A 306 7.05 -17.81 4.48
C THR A 306 5.77 -18.50 4.96
N ALA A 307 5.46 -19.69 4.43
CA ALA A 307 4.31 -20.49 4.85
C ALA A 307 4.41 -20.96 6.30
N GLY A 308 5.61 -21.24 6.79
CA GLY A 308 5.88 -21.54 8.20
C GLY A 308 5.54 -20.35 9.10
N CYS A 309 5.89 -19.13 8.67
CA CYS A 309 5.53 -17.90 9.37
C CYS A 309 3.98 -17.68 9.35
N VAL A 310 3.32 -17.85 8.20
CA VAL A 310 1.85 -17.83 8.11
C VAL A 310 1.23 -18.88 9.06
N ARG A 311 1.79 -20.09 9.09
CA ARG A 311 1.31 -21.17 9.97
C ARG A 311 1.41 -20.80 11.45
N GLY A 312 2.48 -20.17 11.85
CA GLY A 312 2.71 -19.73 13.24
C GLY A 312 1.89 -18.48 13.62
N ASN A 313 1.44 -17.70 12.63
CA ASN A 313 0.72 -16.45 12.84
C ASN A 313 -0.82 -16.64 12.85
N ILE A 314 -1.37 -17.20 11.76
CA ILE A 314 -2.83 -17.33 11.55
C ILE A 314 -3.25 -18.74 11.08
N SER A 315 -2.36 -19.72 11.12
CA SER A 315 -2.55 -21.08 10.58
C SER A 315 -2.63 -21.13 9.04
N ASN A 316 -3.55 -20.43 8.43
CA ASN A 316 -3.74 -20.28 6.98
C ASN A 316 -4.63 -19.07 6.69
N SER A 317 -4.56 -18.54 5.48
CA SER A 317 -5.48 -17.50 5.00
C SER A 317 -6.85 -18.10 4.65
N SER A 318 -7.91 -17.28 4.65
CA SER A 318 -9.29 -17.70 4.39
C SER A 318 -9.43 -18.53 3.11
N HIS A 319 -9.95 -19.76 3.22
CA HIS A 319 -10.24 -20.61 2.06
C HIS A 319 -11.32 -19.98 1.18
N LEU A 320 -12.42 -19.53 1.79
CA LEU A 320 -13.53 -18.86 1.11
C LEU A 320 -13.04 -17.69 0.26
N GLY A 321 -12.23 -16.79 0.83
CA GLY A 321 -11.71 -15.62 0.10
C GLY A 321 -10.85 -16.01 -1.09
N GLN A 322 -10.00 -17.02 -0.93
CA GLN A 322 -9.13 -17.53 -1.99
C GLN A 322 -9.94 -18.17 -3.12
N SER A 323 -10.97 -18.95 -2.80
CA SER A 323 -11.80 -19.63 -3.79
C SER A 323 -12.64 -18.66 -4.61
N ILE A 324 -13.21 -17.63 -3.97
CA ILE A 324 -13.95 -16.57 -4.68
C ILE A 324 -13.02 -15.83 -5.65
N VAL A 325 -11.81 -15.45 -5.20
CA VAL A 325 -10.83 -14.78 -6.08
C VAL A 325 -10.45 -15.69 -7.25
N LEU A 326 -10.18 -16.98 -6.99
CA LEU A 326 -9.81 -17.92 -8.06
C LEU A 326 -10.94 -18.06 -9.09
N LYS A 327 -12.18 -18.25 -8.67
CA LYS A 327 -13.35 -18.36 -9.57
C LYS A 327 -13.54 -17.07 -10.39
N SER A 328 -13.43 -15.92 -9.74
CA SER A 328 -13.52 -14.62 -10.43
C SER A 328 -12.45 -14.48 -11.52
N LEU A 329 -11.19 -14.86 -11.25
CA LEU A 329 -10.09 -14.82 -12.22
C LEU A 329 -10.25 -15.82 -13.38
N GLN A 330 -11.15 -16.78 -13.27
CA GLN A 330 -11.49 -17.77 -14.30
C GLN A 330 -12.77 -17.43 -15.07
N ASP A 331 -13.53 -16.43 -14.62
CA ASP A 331 -14.77 -16.01 -15.26
C ASP A 331 -14.48 -15.34 -16.61
N ALA A 332 -15.30 -15.66 -17.62
CA ALA A 332 -15.14 -15.14 -18.97
C ALA A 332 -15.34 -13.62 -19.05
N ASN A 333 -16.14 -13.04 -18.16
CA ASN A 333 -16.46 -11.61 -18.15
C ASN A 333 -15.47 -10.78 -17.30
N TYR A 334 -14.55 -11.45 -16.57
CA TYR A 334 -13.64 -10.78 -15.62
C TYR A 334 -12.90 -9.60 -16.21
N GLN A 335 -12.33 -9.73 -17.41
CA GLN A 335 -11.53 -8.67 -18.02
C GLN A 335 -12.39 -7.47 -18.42
N GLU A 336 -13.59 -7.70 -18.97
CA GLU A 336 -14.53 -6.63 -19.35
C GLU A 336 -15.05 -5.88 -18.11
N GLU A 337 -15.46 -6.62 -17.08
CA GLU A 337 -15.90 -6.04 -15.81
C GLU A 337 -14.80 -5.19 -15.17
N LYS A 338 -13.57 -5.70 -15.14
CA LYS A 338 -12.41 -4.99 -14.59
C LYS A 338 -12.10 -3.72 -15.37
N GLN A 339 -12.13 -3.78 -16.70
CA GLN A 339 -11.88 -2.63 -17.57
C GLN A 339 -12.92 -1.53 -17.35
N SER A 340 -14.20 -1.90 -17.25
CA SER A 340 -15.28 -0.93 -16.97
C SER A 340 -15.05 -0.17 -15.66
N LYS A 341 -14.59 -0.86 -14.59
CA LYS A 341 -14.29 -0.20 -13.30
C LYS A 341 -13.03 0.65 -13.36
N PHE A 342 -12.02 0.20 -14.11
CA PHE A 342 -10.82 0.99 -14.37
C PHE A 342 -11.13 2.30 -15.10
N ASP A 343 -11.95 2.26 -16.16
CA ASP A 343 -12.34 3.44 -16.95
C ASP A 343 -13.07 4.46 -16.10
N LEU A 344 -13.96 4.00 -15.21
CA LEU A 344 -14.65 4.87 -14.27
C LEU A 344 -13.68 5.56 -13.29
N LEU A 345 -12.71 4.84 -12.74
CA LEU A 345 -11.72 5.44 -11.84
C LEU A 345 -10.77 6.38 -12.57
N LYS A 346 -10.38 6.05 -13.80
CA LYS A 346 -9.57 6.90 -14.65
C LYS A 346 -10.29 8.23 -14.95
N SER A 347 -11.56 8.18 -15.32
CA SER A 347 -12.35 9.40 -15.58
C SER A 347 -12.45 10.31 -14.36
N ARG A 348 -12.54 9.74 -13.15
CA ARG A 348 -12.50 10.50 -11.89
C ARG A 348 -11.15 11.19 -11.68
N ALA A 349 -10.05 10.47 -11.89
CA ALA A 349 -8.69 11.03 -11.78
C ALA A 349 -8.47 12.18 -12.77
N GLU A 350 -8.91 12.02 -14.02
CA GLU A 350 -8.85 13.04 -15.07
C GLU A 350 -9.68 14.27 -14.68
N THR A 351 -10.88 14.09 -14.11
CA THR A 351 -11.72 15.18 -13.62
C THR A 351 -11.05 15.92 -12.46
N VAL A 352 -10.44 15.22 -11.52
CA VAL A 352 -9.67 15.84 -10.42
C VAL A 352 -8.57 16.74 -10.99
N LYS A 353 -7.82 16.26 -11.98
CA LYS A 353 -6.77 17.06 -12.62
C LYS A 353 -7.31 18.30 -13.31
N ALA A 354 -8.41 18.17 -14.06
CA ALA A 354 -9.06 19.29 -14.73
C ALA A 354 -9.54 20.35 -13.73
N VAL A 355 -10.17 19.94 -12.64
CA VAL A 355 -10.63 20.84 -11.57
C VAL A 355 -9.47 21.57 -10.91
N LEU A 356 -8.41 20.85 -10.54
CA LEU A 356 -7.26 21.42 -9.84
C LEU A 356 -6.37 22.31 -10.72
N ALA A 357 -6.56 22.28 -12.04
CA ALA A 357 -5.90 23.20 -12.97
C ALA A 357 -6.47 24.62 -12.92
N ASP A 358 -7.62 24.85 -12.27
CA ASP A 358 -8.21 26.18 -12.12
C ASP A 358 -7.31 27.07 -11.25
N PRO A 359 -6.81 28.22 -11.79
CA PRO A 359 -5.92 29.11 -11.07
C PRO A 359 -6.51 29.72 -9.80
N LYS A 360 -7.83 29.67 -9.59
CA LYS A 360 -8.48 30.16 -8.37
C LYS A 360 -8.00 29.47 -7.09
N TYR A 361 -7.46 28.25 -7.20
CA TYR A 361 -6.96 27.50 -6.05
C TYR A 361 -5.48 27.76 -5.71
N ALA A 362 -4.78 28.48 -6.59
CA ALA A 362 -3.32 28.61 -6.50
C ALA A 362 -2.82 29.33 -5.25
N ASP A 363 -3.63 30.17 -4.60
CA ASP A 363 -3.32 30.84 -3.35
C ASP A 363 -3.51 29.94 -2.10
N ALA A 364 -4.33 28.89 -2.21
CA ALA A 364 -4.71 28.04 -1.08
C ALA A 364 -3.81 26.82 -0.90
N TRP A 365 -3.36 26.18 -1.98
CA TRP A 365 -2.53 24.97 -1.92
C TRP A 365 -1.65 24.75 -3.15
N ASP A 366 -0.69 23.86 -3.00
CA ASP A 366 0.05 23.22 -4.08
C ASP A 366 -0.46 21.78 -4.26
N VAL A 367 -0.52 21.29 -5.50
CA VAL A 367 -0.96 19.92 -5.82
C VAL A 367 0.26 19.02 -5.92
N TYR A 368 0.31 17.94 -5.15
CA TYR A 368 1.32 16.91 -5.34
C TYR A 368 1.09 16.15 -6.65
N PRO A 369 2.16 15.70 -7.33
CA PRO A 369 2.03 14.86 -8.51
C PRO A 369 1.24 13.59 -8.20
N PHE A 370 0.26 13.25 -9.04
CA PHE A 370 -0.44 11.99 -9.00
C PHE A 370 -0.81 11.56 -10.43
N ASN A 371 -0.79 10.26 -10.69
CA ASN A 371 -1.02 9.69 -12.02
C ASN A 371 -1.67 8.29 -11.95
N SER A 372 -2.01 7.82 -10.72
CA SER A 372 -2.42 6.43 -10.48
C SER A 372 -3.14 6.27 -9.14
N GLY A 373 -3.60 5.05 -8.83
CA GLY A 373 -4.15 4.69 -7.52
C GLY A 373 -5.53 5.26 -7.21
N TYR A 374 -5.83 5.46 -5.93
CA TYR A 374 -7.13 5.93 -5.43
C TYR A 374 -7.10 7.34 -4.86
N PHE A 375 -5.90 7.89 -4.67
CA PHE A 375 -5.67 9.07 -3.86
C PHE A 375 -4.95 10.16 -4.63
N MET A 376 -5.11 11.38 -4.14
CA MET A 376 -4.20 12.49 -4.40
C MET A 376 -4.02 13.30 -3.12
N CYS A 377 -2.99 14.12 -3.09
CA CYS A 377 -2.70 15.02 -1.98
C CYS A 377 -2.54 16.47 -2.43
N ILE A 378 -2.93 17.39 -1.57
CA ILE A 378 -2.65 18.82 -1.67
C ILE A 378 -1.86 19.28 -0.45
N ARG A 379 -0.96 20.24 -0.63
CA ARG A 379 -0.21 20.90 0.42
C ARG A 379 -0.75 22.30 0.67
N LEU A 380 -1.35 22.51 1.83
CA LEU A 380 -1.92 23.79 2.24
C LEU A 380 -0.85 24.83 2.50
N LYS A 381 -1.07 26.08 2.05
CA LYS A 381 -0.11 27.19 2.17
C LYS A 381 -0.25 28.00 3.47
N SER A 382 -1.46 28.21 3.94
CA SER A 382 -1.76 29.13 5.04
C SER A 382 -2.37 28.50 6.28
N VAL A 383 -3.05 27.36 6.14
CA VAL A 383 -3.81 26.72 7.22
C VAL A 383 -3.26 25.35 7.58
N LYS A 384 -3.44 24.93 8.84
CA LYS A 384 -3.04 23.58 9.27
C LYS A 384 -4.07 22.55 8.80
N ALA A 385 -3.59 21.42 8.29
CA ALA A 385 -4.43 20.38 7.70
C ALA A 385 -5.50 19.83 8.66
N GLU A 386 -5.14 19.55 9.92
CA GLU A 386 -6.10 19.05 10.89
C GLU A 386 -7.18 20.11 11.25
N LYS A 387 -6.79 21.37 11.35
CA LYS A 387 -7.74 22.46 11.61
C LYS A 387 -8.74 22.58 10.45
N LEU A 388 -8.26 22.53 9.21
CA LEU A 388 -9.11 22.57 8.04
C LEU A 388 -10.00 21.31 7.95
N ARG A 389 -9.45 20.13 8.17
CA ARG A 389 -10.21 18.87 8.16
C ARG A 389 -11.41 18.92 9.11
N VAL A 390 -11.18 19.36 10.36
CA VAL A 390 -12.25 19.47 11.36
C VAL A 390 -13.28 20.49 10.92
N HIS A 391 -12.85 21.67 10.45
CA HIS A 391 -13.74 22.73 9.96
C HIS A 391 -14.62 22.26 8.79
N LEU A 392 -14.02 21.55 7.81
CA LEU A 392 -14.75 20.98 6.67
C LEU A 392 -15.80 19.97 7.12
N LEU A 393 -15.46 19.14 8.08
CA LEU A 393 -16.35 18.12 8.62
C LEU A 393 -17.54 18.75 9.38
N GLU A 394 -17.27 19.70 10.26
CA GLU A 394 -18.29 20.30 11.13
C GLU A 394 -19.18 21.30 10.42
N LYS A 395 -18.60 22.15 9.58
CA LYS A 395 -19.35 23.23 8.90
C LYS A 395 -19.98 22.77 7.58
N TYR A 396 -19.26 21.95 6.81
CA TYR A 396 -19.65 21.61 5.45
C TYR A 396 -20.09 20.15 5.25
N GLY A 397 -19.94 19.30 6.27
CA GLY A 397 -20.22 17.87 6.18
C GLY A 397 -19.31 17.11 5.23
N VAL A 398 -18.06 17.59 5.06
CA VAL A 398 -17.07 17.00 4.15
C VAL A 398 -15.95 16.32 4.91
N GLY A 399 -15.75 15.02 4.66
CA GLY A 399 -14.72 14.19 5.30
C GLY A 399 -13.49 14.02 4.40
N LEU A 400 -12.32 14.44 4.87
CA LEU A 400 -11.00 14.25 4.27
C LEU A 400 -10.01 13.71 5.29
N ILE A 401 -8.79 13.42 4.86
CA ILE A 401 -7.72 12.95 5.74
C ILE A 401 -6.60 13.99 5.81
N ALA A 402 -6.31 14.45 7.04
CA ALA A 402 -5.13 15.26 7.31
C ALA A 402 -3.90 14.36 7.49
N LEU A 403 -2.80 14.73 6.85
CA LEU A 403 -1.50 14.08 6.95
C LEU A 403 -0.46 15.12 7.37
N GLY A 404 0.33 14.81 8.40
CA GLY A 404 1.30 15.77 8.91
C GLY A 404 0.68 17.10 9.31
N GLU A 405 1.39 18.21 9.06
CA GLU A 405 0.96 19.54 9.46
C GLU A 405 0.14 20.28 8.39
N HIS A 406 0.48 20.05 7.11
CA HIS A 406 -0.06 20.86 6.01
C HIS A 406 -0.69 20.03 4.87
N ASP A 407 -0.66 18.70 4.91
CA ASP A 407 -1.07 17.88 3.79
C ASP A 407 -2.48 17.32 3.99
N LEU A 408 -3.31 17.40 2.94
CA LEU A 408 -4.63 16.75 2.89
C LEU A 408 -4.63 15.69 1.80
N ARG A 409 -5.14 14.51 2.14
CA ARG A 409 -5.40 13.43 1.18
C ARG A 409 -6.88 13.37 0.82
N VAL A 410 -7.14 13.27 -0.48
CA VAL A 410 -8.46 13.05 -1.06
C VAL A 410 -8.51 11.66 -1.70
N ALA A 411 -9.46 10.83 -1.28
CA ALA A 411 -9.77 9.55 -1.90
C ALA A 411 -10.79 9.77 -3.03
N PHE A 412 -10.32 10.14 -4.22
CA PHE A 412 -11.21 10.40 -5.36
C PHE A 412 -11.94 9.13 -5.83
N SER A 413 -11.44 7.96 -5.49
CA SER A 413 -12.12 6.67 -5.72
C SER A 413 -13.49 6.56 -5.03
N CYS A 414 -13.73 7.37 -4.00
CA CYS A 414 -15.00 7.40 -3.25
C CYS A 414 -16.01 8.43 -3.75
N LEU A 415 -15.60 9.28 -4.70
CA LEU A 415 -16.43 10.39 -5.19
C LEU A 415 -17.13 10.02 -6.48
N GLU A 416 -18.34 10.53 -6.67
CA GLU A 416 -18.91 10.58 -8.01
C GLU A 416 -18.23 11.70 -8.82
N GLN A 417 -18.12 11.52 -10.13
CA GLN A 417 -17.44 12.48 -11.00
C GLN A 417 -18.06 13.88 -10.90
N SER A 418 -19.38 13.96 -10.77
CA SER A 418 -20.15 15.21 -10.60
C SER A 418 -19.83 15.95 -9.31
N ASP A 419 -19.34 15.29 -8.28
CA ASP A 419 -19.08 15.86 -6.95
C ASP A 419 -17.68 16.46 -6.81
N ILE A 420 -16.78 16.14 -7.73
CA ILE A 420 -15.35 16.49 -7.62
C ILE A 420 -15.15 18.01 -7.57
N GLN A 421 -15.78 18.76 -8.49
CA GLN A 421 -15.71 20.22 -8.50
C GLN A 421 -16.24 20.81 -7.18
N THR A 422 -17.40 20.32 -6.73
CA THR A 422 -18.05 20.77 -5.50
C THR A 422 -17.15 20.51 -4.28
N LEU A 423 -16.48 19.38 -4.24
CA LEU A 423 -15.55 19.04 -3.14
C LEU A 423 -14.44 20.10 -3.04
N PHE A 424 -13.74 20.39 -4.14
CA PHE A 424 -12.60 21.31 -4.11
C PHE A 424 -13.05 22.77 -3.89
N ASP A 425 -14.22 23.18 -4.37
CA ASP A 425 -14.80 24.48 -4.04
C ASP A 425 -15.08 24.62 -2.55
N ILE A 426 -15.59 23.58 -1.89
CA ILE A 426 -15.80 23.57 -0.44
C ILE A 426 -14.47 23.59 0.32
N VAL A 427 -13.46 22.82 -0.12
CA VAL A 427 -12.12 22.85 0.49
C VAL A 427 -11.54 24.27 0.40
N TYR A 428 -11.65 24.92 -0.77
CA TYR A 428 -11.19 26.29 -0.95
C TYR A 428 -11.92 27.27 -0.03
N GLN A 429 -13.25 27.19 0.05
CA GLN A 429 -14.01 28.01 1.00
C GLN A 429 -13.59 27.77 2.45
N GLY A 430 -13.32 26.53 2.83
CA GLY A 430 -12.81 26.20 4.16
C GLY A 430 -11.45 26.81 4.46
N VAL A 431 -10.55 26.89 3.46
CA VAL A 431 -9.27 27.63 3.59
C VAL A 431 -9.53 29.11 3.79
N GLN A 432 -10.39 29.73 2.99
CA GLN A 432 -10.73 31.16 3.13
C GLN A 432 -11.38 31.49 4.49
N ASP A 433 -12.18 30.59 5.05
CA ASP A 433 -12.80 30.78 6.37
C ASP A 433 -11.77 30.81 7.52
N LEU A 434 -10.59 30.21 7.34
CA LEU A 434 -9.58 30.00 8.38
C LEU A 434 -8.31 30.82 8.21
N SER A 435 -8.18 31.52 7.05
CA SER A 435 -7.06 32.41 6.70
C SER A 435 -7.15 33.85 7.28
#